data_1e06a3a37904c7f2c1121b2e10676cb1
#
_entry.id   1e06a3a37904c7f2c1121b2e10676cb1
#
_cell.length_a   1.000
_cell.length_b   1.000
_cell.length_c   1.000
_cell.angle_alpha   90.00
_cell.angle_beta   90.00
_cell.angle_gamma   90.00
#
_symmetry.space_group_name_H-M   'P 1'
#
loop_
_entity.id
_entity.type
_entity.pdbx_description
1 polymer ?
#
loop_
_entity_poly.entity_id
_entity_poly.type
_entity_poly.pdbx_seq_one_letter_code
_entity_poly.pdbx_strand_id
1 'polypeptide(L)'
;FPLQIPPNLPCSVTLQPGPEDTGKACGVDYEVKAFCAENLEEKIHKRNSVRLVIRKVQYAPERPGPQPMAETTRQFLMSDKPLHLEASLDKEIYYHGEPISVNVHVTNNTNKTVKKIKISVRQYADICLFNTAQYKCPVAVEDADDMVAPSSTFCKVYTLTPFLANNREKRGLALDGKLKHEDTNLASSTLLRDGANKEILGIIVSYKVKVKLVVSRGGPVLYPGISCSDVAVELPFTLMHPKPKEELAHRDVPENEAPIDTNLIELDTNDDDIVFEDFARQRLKGMKDDKEDEEEQTNSPQLNDR
;
A
#
# COMPACT_ATOMS: atom_id res chain seq x y z
N PHE A 1 -5.61 -29.36 13.09
CA PHE A 1 -4.15 -29.12 13.12
C PHE A 1 -3.90 -27.62 13.24
N PRO A 2 -3.23 -27.16 14.30
CA PRO A 2 -2.77 -25.77 14.33
C PRO A 2 -1.70 -25.55 13.26
N LEU A 3 -1.95 -24.63 12.33
CA LEU A 3 -0.99 -24.23 11.32
C LEU A 3 -0.28 -22.96 11.80
N GLN A 4 1.01 -23.06 12.02
CA GLN A 4 1.82 -21.91 12.41
C GLN A 4 2.46 -21.29 11.16
N ILE A 5 2.08 -20.03 10.86
CA ILE A 5 2.69 -19.27 9.78
C ILE A 5 3.97 -18.65 10.31
N PRO A 6 5.12 -18.80 9.61
CA PRO A 6 6.37 -18.17 10.03
C PRO A 6 6.22 -16.65 10.21
N PRO A 7 6.80 -16.07 11.28
CA PRO A 7 6.61 -14.66 11.61
C PRO A 7 7.28 -13.71 10.59
N ASN A 8 8.28 -14.18 9.86
CA ASN A 8 9.10 -13.37 8.94
C ASN A 8 8.49 -13.22 7.54
N LEU A 9 7.35 -13.84 7.27
CA LEU A 9 6.67 -13.70 5.99
C LEU A 9 6.01 -12.32 5.87
N PRO A 10 6.01 -11.68 4.67
CA PRO A 10 5.37 -10.39 4.44
C PRO A 10 3.84 -10.47 4.64
N CYS A 11 3.20 -9.30 4.78
CA CYS A 11 1.75 -9.22 4.80
C CYS A 11 1.14 -9.48 3.43
N SER A 12 -0.14 -9.84 3.42
CA SER A 12 -0.90 -9.96 2.18
C SER A 12 -1.14 -8.58 1.59
N VAL A 13 -0.56 -8.32 0.42
CA VAL A 13 -0.65 -7.05 -0.31
C VAL A 13 -0.88 -7.35 -1.78
N THR A 14 -1.77 -6.61 -2.42
CA THR A 14 -2.03 -6.71 -3.86
C THR A 14 -1.79 -5.36 -4.52
N LEU A 15 -1.05 -5.33 -5.61
CA LEU A 15 -0.90 -4.12 -6.42
C LEU A 15 -2.12 -3.97 -7.33
N GLN A 16 -2.73 -2.79 -7.31
CA GLN A 16 -3.91 -2.49 -8.13
C GLN A 16 -3.55 -2.59 -9.62
N PRO A 17 -4.25 -3.43 -10.39
CA PRO A 17 -4.02 -3.53 -11.84
C PRO A 17 -4.51 -2.27 -12.54
N GLY A 18 -3.91 -1.96 -13.69
CA GLY A 18 -4.43 -0.96 -14.61
C GLY A 18 -5.57 -1.51 -15.46
N PRO A 19 -6.29 -0.66 -16.22
CA PRO A 19 -7.38 -1.07 -17.11
C PRO A 19 -6.95 -2.07 -18.19
N GLU A 20 -5.69 -1.98 -18.63
CA GLU A 20 -5.10 -2.84 -19.67
C GLU A 20 -4.45 -4.11 -19.12
N ASP A 21 -4.32 -4.22 -17.78
CA ASP A 21 -3.69 -5.38 -17.16
C ASP A 21 -4.66 -6.56 -17.12
N THR A 22 -4.29 -7.65 -17.75
CA THR A 22 -5.03 -8.91 -17.77
C THR A 22 -4.36 -9.95 -16.87
N GLY A 23 -5.14 -10.90 -16.35
CA GLY A 23 -4.62 -11.97 -15.51
C GLY A 23 -4.64 -11.66 -14.01
N LYS A 24 -3.87 -12.43 -13.23
CA LYS A 24 -3.78 -12.27 -11.78
C LYS A 24 -2.96 -11.04 -11.42
N ALA A 25 -3.50 -10.20 -10.52
CA ALA A 25 -2.77 -9.03 -10.02
C ALA A 25 -1.48 -9.45 -9.31
N CYS A 26 -0.42 -8.64 -9.46
CA CYS A 26 0.81 -8.80 -8.71
C CYS A 26 0.57 -8.59 -7.22
N GLY A 27 1.10 -9.48 -6.38
CA GLY A 27 0.89 -9.36 -4.94
C GLY A 27 1.46 -10.53 -4.16
N VAL A 28 1.23 -10.48 -2.86
CA VAL A 28 1.56 -11.56 -1.90
C VAL A 28 0.27 -12.07 -1.30
N ASP A 29 -0.01 -13.33 -1.52
CA ASP A 29 -1.16 -14.04 -0.95
C ASP A 29 -0.72 -15.38 -0.37
N TYR A 30 -1.52 -15.93 0.54
CA TYR A 30 -1.26 -17.21 1.20
C TYR A 30 -2.43 -18.14 1.03
N GLU A 31 -2.12 -19.40 0.87
CA GLU A 31 -3.14 -20.47 0.81
C GLU A 31 -2.65 -21.73 1.50
N VAL A 32 -3.58 -22.42 2.13
CA VAL A 32 -3.40 -23.82 2.57
C VAL A 32 -4.14 -24.70 1.59
N LYS A 33 -3.45 -25.68 1.04
CA LYS A 33 -4.03 -26.69 0.15
C LYS A 33 -3.94 -28.06 0.80
N ALA A 34 -5.08 -28.65 1.08
CA ALA A 34 -5.19 -30.03 1.51
C ALA A 34 -5.59 -30.91 0.33
N PHE A 35 -5.00 -32.08 0.22
CA PHE A 35 -5.31 -33.04 -0.85
C PHE A 35 -5.10 -34.48 -0.37
N CYS A 36 -5.80 -35.42 -1.00
CA CYS A 36 -5.62 -36.87 -0.80
C CYS A 36 -4.84 -37.43 -1.99
N ALA A 37 -3.80 -38.18 -1.70
CA ALA A 37 -2.99 -38.91 -2.67
C ALA A 37 -2.60 -40.27 -2.10
N GLU A 38 -2.55 -41.30 -2.93
CA GLU A 38 -2.10 -42.63 -2.52
C GLU A 38 -0.58 -42.67 -2.33
N ASN A 39 0.14 -41.91 -3.16
CA ASN A 39 1.60 -41.79 -3.17
C ASN A 39 2.05 -40.36 -3.25
N LEU A 40 3.26 -40.05 -2.80
CA LEU A 40 3.88 -38.73 -2.87
C LEU A 40 4.13 -38.22 -4.32
N GLU A 41 4.25 -39.16 -5.27
CA GLU A 41 4.50 -38.86 -6.71
C GLU A 41 3.20 -38.75 -7.51
N GLU A 42 2.03 -39.03 -6.88
CA GLU A 42 0.76 -39.00 -7.57
C GLU A 42 0.38 -37.59 -7.99
N LYS A 43 -0.06 -37.46 -9.24
CA LYS A 43 -0.57 -36.17 -9.76
C LYS A 43 -1.87 -35.80 -9.05
N ILE A 44 -1.84 -34.73 -8.27
CA ILE A 44 -2.99 -34.26 -7.49
C ILE A 44 -4.13 -33.86 -8.43
N HIS A 45 -5.26 -34.56 -8.32
CA HIS A 45 -6.48 -34.20 -9.03
C HIS A 45 -7.25 -33.10 -8.30
N LYS A 46 -7.84 -32.17 -9.05
CA LYS A 46 -8.62 -31.04 -8.46
C LYS A 46 -9.76 -31.51 -7.57
N ARG A 47 -10.38 -32.64 -7.90
CA ARG A 47 -11.47 -33.23 -7.10
C ARG A 47 -11.05 -33.71 -5.72
N ASN A 48 -9.77 -33.99 -5.55
CA ASN A 48 -9.21 -34.53 -4.30
C ASN A 48 -8.48 -33.46 -3.49
N SER A 49 -8.71 -32.16 -3.79
CA SER A 49 -8.03 -31.07 -3.12
C SER A 49 -8.98 -29.97 -2.69
N VAL A 50 -8.74 -29.44 -1.50
CA VAL A 50 -9.43 -28.27 -0.93
C VAL A 50 -8.41 -27.16 -0.72
N ARG A 51 -8.82 -25.91 -0.97
CA ARG A 51 -7.98 -24.72 -0.85
C ARG A 51 -8.61 -23.75 0.15
N LEU A 52 -7.81 -23.32 1.11
CA LEU A 52 -8.15 -22.25 2.05
C LEU A 52 -7.24 -21.04 1.79
N VAL A 53 -7.83 -19.90 1.46
CA VAL A 53 -7.10 -18.64 1.30
C VAL A 53 -6.94 -17.99 2.67
N ILE A 54 -5.74 -17.51 2.96
CA ILE A 54 -5.39 -16.84 4.22
C ILE A 54 -4.92 -15.43 3.93
N ARG A 55 -5.38 -14.47 4.72
CA ARG A 55 -4.88 -13.11 4.72
C ARG A 55 -4.00 -12.88 5.95
N LYS A 56 -2.73 -12.60 5.73
CA LYS A 56 -1.81 -12.18 6.80
C LYS A 56 -1.84 -10.67 6.94
N VAL A 57 -2.13 -10.19 8.13
CA VAL A 57 -2.22 -8.77 8.47
C VAL A 57 -1.35 -8.41 9.66
N GLN A 58 -0.95 -7.16 9.75
CA GLN A 58 -0.32 -6.56 10.92
C GLN A 58 -1.24 -5.48 11.48
N TYR A 59 -1.26 -5.34 12.80
CA TYR A 59 -2.00 -4.30 13.48
C TYR A 59 -1.06 -3.26 14.08
N ALA A 60 -1.60 -2.07 14.31
CA ALA A 60 -0.88 -0.97 14.91
C ALA A 60 -0.25 -1.38 16.26
N PRO A 61 0.98 -0.97 16.54
CA PRO A 61 1.61 -1.19 17.83
C PRO A 61 0.87 -0.45 18.93
N GLU A 62 0.92 -0.97 20.15
CA GLU A 62 0.24 -0.38 21.31
C GLU A 62 0.84 0.96 21.72
N ARG A 63 2.14 1.15 21.48
CA ARG A 63 2.86 2.37 21.81
C ARG A 63 3.26 3.07 20.51
N PRO A 64 2.70 4.27 20.24
CA PRO A 64 3.15 5.08 19.12
C PRO A 64 4.57 5.59 19.37
N GLY A 65 5.30 5.82 18.31
CA GLY A 65 6.58 6.52 18.34
C GLY A 65 6.43 8.03 18.51
N PRO A 66 7.54 8.77 18.38
CA PRO A 66 7.54 10.21 18.52
C PRO A 66 6.76 10.88 17.38
N GLN A 67 6.19 12.04 17.68
CA GLN A 67 5.51 12.89 16.71
C GLN A 67 6.43 13.19 15.50
N PRO A 68 6.02 12.91 14.26
CA PRO A 68 6.80 13.26 13.09
C PRO A 68 6.93 14.77 12.92
N MET A 69 8.16 15.24 12.82
CA MET A 69 8.51 16.64 12.57
C MET A 69 9.64 16.70 11.57
N ALA A 70 9.62 17.72 10.69
CA ALA A 70 10.69 17.97 9.75
C ALA A 70 10.76 19.45 9.43
N GLU A 71 11.98 19.95 9.28
CA GLU A 71 12.25 21.33 8.92
C GLU A 71 13.31 21.42 7.82
N THR A 72 13.29 22.50 7.11
CA THR A 72 14.32 22.83 6.13
C THR A 72 14.45 24.33 5.96
N THR A 73 15.68 24.77 5.70
CA THR A 73 15.99 26.18 5.44
C THR A 73 16.63 26.29 4.06
N ARG A 74 16.13 27.22 3.26
CA ARG A 74 16.65 27.47 1.91
C ARG A 74 17.09 28.91 1.74
N GLN A 75 18.35 29.08 1.36
CA GLN A 75 18.91 30.34 0.90
C GLN A 75 18.76 30.43 -0.62
N PHE A 76 18.23 31.54 -1.13
CA PHE A 76 18.12 31.78 -2.57
C PHE A 76 19.20 32.79 -3.03
N LEU A 77 19.64 32.61 -4.26
CA LEU A 77 20.49 33.62 -4.90
C LEU A 77 19.78 34.97 -4.91
N MET A 78 20.50 36.05 -4.63
CA MET A 78 19.99 37.40 -4.50
C MET A 78 18.95 37.63 -3.38
N SER A 79 19.01 36.81 -2.35
CA SER A 79 18.25 37.02 -1.13
C SER A 79 19.19 36.93 0.06
N ASP A 80 19.24 37.98 0.88
CA ASP A 80 20.15 38.06 2.03
C ASP A 80 19.68 37.15 3.20
N LYS A 81 18.40 36.81 3.20
CA LYS A 81 17.79 36.01 4.28
C LYS A 81 17.10 34.76 3.74
N PRO A 82 17.01 33.68 4.54
CA PRO A 82 16.48 32.42 4.10
C PRO A 82 14.95 32.32 4.17
N LEU A 83 14.42 31.30 3.48
CA LEU A 83 13.09 30.74 3.67
C LEU A 83 13.22 29.51 4.58
N HIS A 84 12.45 29.49 5.66
CA HIS A 84 12.38 28.38 6.58
C HIS A 84 10.99 27.73 6.51
N LEU A 85 10.95 26.41 6.36
CA LEU A 85 9.77 25.58 6.38
C LEU A 85 9.87 24.58 7.50
N GLU A 86 8.90 24.56 8.37
CA GLU A 86 8.70 23.56 9.42
C GLU A 86 7.34 22.91 9.23
N ALA A 87 7.27 21.60 9.37
CA ALA A 87 6.03 20.85 9.32
C ALA A 87 6.02 19.72 10.36
N SER A 88 4.84 19.42 10.87
CA SER A 88 4.63 18.33 11.83
C SER A 88 3.27 17.66 11.63
N LEU A 89 3.20 16.40 12.02
CA LEU A 89 1.94 15.66 12.15
C LEU A 89 1.53 15.63 13.62
N ASP A 90 0.25 15.48 13.90
CA ASP A 90 -0.26 15.37 15.27
C ASP A 90 0.14 14.06 15.96
N LYS A 91 0.37 12.99 15.18
CA LYS A 91 0.81 11.67 15.68
C LYS A 91 1.56 10.88 14.60
N GLU A 92 2.20 9.79 15.01
CA GLU A 92 2.93 8.89 14.10
C GLU A 92 2.02 7.87 13.43
N ILE A 93 1.00 7.37 14.14
CA ILE A 93 0.13 6.28 13.69
C ILE A 93 -1.26 6.80 13.40
N TYR A 94 -1.76 6.53 12.21
CA TYR A 94 -3.12 6.81 11.76
C TYR A 94 -3.83 5.52 11.38
N TYR A 95 -5.13 5.45 11.62
CA TYR A 95 -5.96 4.35 11.16
C TYR A 95 -6.56 4.63 9.79
N HIS A 96 -6.90 3.57 9.06
CA HIS A 96 -7.56 3.72 7.75
C HIS A 96 -8.86 4.54 7.88
N GLY A 97 -9.00 5.55 7.02
CA GLY A 97 -10.12 6.49 7.05
C GLY A 97 -9.99 7.63 8.05
N GLU A 98 -8.92 7.67 8.84
CA GLU A 98 -8.66 8.75 9.79
C GLU A 98 -8.07 9.97 9.08
N PRO A 99 -8.52 11.20 9.42
CA PRO A 99 -7.93 12.43 8.91
C PRO A 99 -6.52 12.65 9.47
N ILE A 100 -5.61 13.05 8.61
CA ILE A 100 -4.22 13.39 8.94
C ILE A 100 -4.12 14.91 9.04
N SER A 101 -3.79 15.42 10.23
CA SER A 101 -3.57 16.84 10.47
C SER A 101 -2.11 17.19 10.28
N VAL A 102 -1.84 18.09 9.35
CA VAL A 102 -0.49 18.55 8.98
C VAL A 102 -0.36 20.01 9.38
N ASN A 103 0.43 20.29 10.41
CA ASN A 103 0.75 21.65 10.80
C ASN A 103 1.93 22.14 9.94
N VAL A 104 1.74 23.29 9.27
CA VAL A 104 2.73 23.90 8.39
C VAL A 104 3.04 25.30 8.91
N HIS A 105 4.31 25.55 9.18
CA HIS A 105 4.83 26.85 9.58
C HIS A 105 5.90 27.30 8.60
N VAL A 106 5.70 28.49 8.03
CA VAL A 106 6.62 29.07 7.05
C VAL A 106 7.10 30.43 7.55
N THR A 107 8.41 30.59 7.67
CA THR A 107 9.04 31.89 7.94
C THR A 107 9.77 32.34 6.68
N ASN A 108 9.14 33.28 5.96
CA ASN A 108 9.67 33.79 4.71
C ASN A 108 10.41 35.12 4.97
N ASN A 109 11.70 35.05 5.22
CA ASN A 109 12.54 36.22 5.36
C ASN A 109 13.14 36.70 4.02
N THR A 110 12.79 36.06 2.92
CA THR A 110 13.32 36.35 1.58
C THR A 110 12.58 37.52 0.91
N ASN A 111 13.08 37.95 -0.20
CA ASN A 111 12.42 38.90 -1.11
C ASN A 111 11.48 38.25 -2.14
N LYS A 112 11.28 36.92 -2.04
CA LYS A 112 10.43 36.13 -2.92
C LYS A 112 9.10 35.78 -2.26
N THR A 113 8.05 35.60 -3.05
CA THR A 113 6.75 35.20 -2.59
C THR A 113 6.62 33.67 -2.73
N VAL A 114 6.16 32.99 -1.68
CA VAL A 114 5.62 31.62 -1.79
C VAL A 114 4.24 31.74 -2.41
N LYS A 115 4.05 31.15 -3.59
CA LYS A 115 2.80 31.27 -4.36
C LYS A 115 1.76 30.25 -3.98
N LYS A 116 2.21 29.05 -3.61
CA LYS A 116 1.35 27.92 -3.28
C LYS A 116 2.00 27.02 -2.25
N ILE A 117 1.17 26.38 -1.44
CA ILE A 117 1.56 25.32 -0.52
C ILE A 117 0.87 24.03 -0.97
N LYS A 118 1.64 23.02 -1.33
CA LYS A 118 1.14 21.73 -1.77
C LYS A 118 1.42 20.67 -0.71
N ILE A 119 0.37 20.03 -0.24
CA ILE A 119 0.48 18.92 0.71
C ILE A 119 0.03 17.64 0.01
N SER A 120 0.79 16.56 0.15
CA SER A 120 0.42 15.27 -0.44
C SER A 120 0.77 14.13 0.50
N VAL A 121 -0.18 13.25 0.71
CA VAL A 121 0.06 11.93 1.30
C VAL A 121 0.51 11.00 0.17
N ARG A 122 1.64 10.35 0.36
CA ARG A 122 2.25 9.47 -0.66
C ARG A 122 2.44 8.07 -0.11
N GLN A 123 2.01 7.08 -0.88
CA GLN A 123 2.33 5.69 -0.66
C GLN A 123 3.59 5.32 -1.42
N TYR A 124 4.46 4.58 -0.79
CA TYR A 124 5.64 3.92 -1.37
C TYR A 124 5.45 2.42 -1.24
N ALA A 125 5.60 1.71 -2.34
CA ALA A 125 5.58 0.25 -2.38
C ALA A 125 6.92 -0.23 -2.96
N ASP A 126 7.75 -0.80 -2.11
CA ASP A 126 9.03 -1.39 -2.47
C ASP A 126 8.81 -2.88 -2.73
N ILE A 127 8.99 -3.30 -3.97
CA ILE A 127 8.88 -4.70 -4.37
C ILE A 127 10.26 -5.32 -4.25
N CYS A 128 10.42 -6.18 -3.26
CA CYS A 128 11.65 -6.91 -2.97
C CYS A 128 11.47 -8.37 -3.39
N LEU A 129 11.77 -8.69 -4.64
CA LEU A 129 11.80 -10.05 -5.20
C LEU A 129 13.19 -10.32 -5.78
N PHE A 130 13.28 -10.75 -7.04
CA PHE A 130 14.57 -10.93 -7.72
C PHE A 130 15.27 -9.61 -8.06
N ASN A 131 14.46 -8.56 -8.27
CA ASN A 131 14.91 -7.18 -8.45
C ASN A 131 14.13 -6.28 -7.51
N THR A 132 14.72 -5.14 -7.15
CA THR A 132 14.03 -4.12 -6.36
C THR A 132 13.38 -3.11 -7.29
N ALA A 133 12.08 -2.89 -7.12
CA ALA A 133 11.34 -1.82 -7.79
C ALA A 133 10.57 -1.01 -6.76
N GLN A 134 10.56 0.31 -6.90
CA GLN A 134 9.80 1.19 -6.04
C GLN A 134 8.69 1.87 -6.83
N TYR A 135 7.46 1.73 -6.37
CA TYR A 135 6.31 2.50 -6.83
C TYR A 135 5.98 3.58 -5.83
N LYS A 136 5.69 4.77 -6.35
CA LYS A 136 5.36 5.95 -5.57
C LYS A 136 4.08 6.56 -6.10
N CYS A 137 3.07 6.65 -5.25
CA CYS A 137 1.76 7.14 -5.64
C CYS A 137 1.21 8.15 -4.62
N PRO A 138 0.79 9.36 -5.05
CA PRO A 138 0.04 10.26 -4.19
C PRO A 138 -1.38 9.70 -4.01
N VAL A 139 -1.81 9.53 -2.75
CA VAL A 139 -3.12 8.98 -2.38
C VAL A 139 -4.09 10.02 -1.84
N ALA A 140 -3.58 11.18 -1.41
CA ALA A 140 -4.36 12.38 -1.12
C ALA A 140 -3.52 13.61 -1.43
N VAL A 141 -4.12 14.64 -1.99
CA VAL A 141 -3.43 15.88 -2.38
C VAL A 141 -4.30 17.08 -2.02
N GLU A 142 -3.69 18.07 -1.39
CA GLU A 142 -4.24 19.40 -1.17
C GLU A 142 -3.32 20.42 -1.86
N ASP A 143 -3.85 21.12 -2.83
CA ASP A 143 -3.15 22.18 -3.56
C ASP A 143 -3.73 23.54 -3.13
N ALA A 144 -3.22 24.05 -2.02
CA ALA A 144 -3.71 25.27 -1.41
C ALA A 144 -3.10 26.50 -2.08
N ASP A 145 -3.96 27.43 -2.48
CA ASP A 145 -3.56 28.74 -3.03
C ASP A 145 -3.13 29.74 -1.93
N ASP A 146 -2.71 29.20 -0.76
CA ASP A 146 -2.16 30.02 0.32
C ASP A 146 -0.82 30.63 -0.10
N MET A 147 -0.71 31.95 0.04
CA MET A 147 0.48 32.70 -0.32
C MET A 147 1.19 33.20 0.94
N VAL A 148 2.53 33.19 0.90
CA VAL A 148 3.34 33.80 1.95
C VAL A 148 4.20 34.90 1.33
N ALA A 149 3.88 36.15 1.70
CA ALA A 149 4.58 37.34 1.20
C ALA A 149 6.03 37.37 1.70
N PRO A 150 6.90 38.18 1.03
CA PRO A 150 8.22 38.49 1.57
C PRO A 150 8.16 39.06 2.98
N SER A 151 9.14 38.72 3.81
CA SER A 151 9.28 39.19 5.20
C SER A 151 8.04 38.92 6.07
N SER A 152 7.36 37.80 5.84
CA SER A 152 6.17 37.40 6.60
C SER A 152 6.26 35.96 7.11
N THR A 153 5.42 35.66 8.08
CA THR A 153 5.22 34.30 8.62
C THR A 153 3.83 33.80 8.28
N PHE A 154 3.69 32.47 8.19
CA PHE A 154 2.43 31.81 7.91
C PHE A 154 2.35 30.54 8.74
N CYS A 155 1.20 30.28 9.33
CA CYS A 155 0.93 29.05 10.06
C CYS A 155 -0.49 28.57 9.75
N LYS A 156 -0.64 27.31 9.36
CA LYS A 156 -1.93 26.69 9.07
C LYS A 156 -1.89 25.19 9.26
N VAL A 157 -3.01 24.63 9.73
CA VAL A 157 -3.22 23.17 9.77
C VAL A 157 -4.04 22.76 8.56
N TYR A 158 -3.52 21.80 7.80
CA TYR A 158 -4.21 21.15 6.68
C TYR A 158 -4.66 19.77 7.11
N THR A 159 -5.79 19.33 6.58
CA THR A 159 -6.34 18.00 6.89
C THR A 159 -6.54 17.23 5.61
N LEU A 160 -5.91 16.05 5.51
CA LEU A 160 -6.03 15.16 4.36
C LEU A 160 -6.44 13.78 4.85
N THR A 161 -7.37 13.14 4.13
CA THR A 161 -7.75 11.76 4.41
C THR A 161 -7.51 10.90 3.17
N PRO A 162 -6.56 9.96 3.24
CA PRO A 162 -6.33 9.04 2.14
C PRO A 162 -7.42 7.98 2.07
N PHE A 163 -8.12 7.90 0.92
CA PHE A 163 -9.16 6.89 0.65
C PHE A 163 -8.88 6.14 -0.63
N LEU A 164 -9.20 4.84 -0.64
CA LEU A 164 -9.12 4.04 -1.86
C LEU A 164 -10.12 4.54 -2.92
N ALA A 165 -11.31 5.00 -2.52
CA ALA A 165 -12.35 5.44 -3.44
C ALA A 165 -11.85 6.49 -4.47
N ASN A 166 -10.99 7.40 -4.04
CA ASN A 166 -10.41 8.46 -4.88
C ASN A 166 -9.20 8.00 -5.71
N ASN A 167 -8.81 6.72 -5.59
CA ASN A 167 -7.57 6.20 -6.15
C ASN A 167 -7.76 4.89 -6.93
N ARG A 168 -9.00 4.50 -7.24
CA ARG A 168 -9.33 3.20 -7.86
C ARG A 168 -8.73 3.01 -9.26
N GLU A 169 -8.40 4.08 -9.97
CA GLU A 169 -7.82 4.02 -11.32
C GLU A 169 -6.29 4.05 -11.35
N LYS A 170 -5.66 4.18 -10.18
CA LYS A 170 -4.20 4.30 -10.10
C LYS A 170 -3.53 2.93 -10.17
N ARG A 171 -2.87 2.64 -11.29
CA ARG A 171 -2.10 1.43 -11.47
C ARG A 171 -0.93 1.34 -10.49
N GLY A 172 -0.69 0.15 -9.95
CA GLY A 172 0.43 -0.12 -9.05
C GLY A 172 0.24 0.37 -7.62
N LEU A 173 -0.94 0.90 -7.29
CA LEU A 173 -1.26 1.25 -5.90
C LEU A 173 -1.36 -0.02 -5.07
N ALA A 174 -0.64 -0.06 -3.94
CA ALA A 174 -0.70 -1.19 -3.03
C ALA A 174 -1.99 -1.17 -2.20
N LEU A 175 -2.68 -2.30 -2.18
CA LEU A 175 -3.92 -2.53 -1.45
C LEU A 175 -3.73 -3.65 -0.44
N ASP A 176 -4.44 -3.60 0.69
CA ASP A 176 -4.49 -4.73 1.60
C ASP A 176 -5.06 -5.97 0.89
N GLY A 177 -4.50 -7.12 1.17
CA GLY A 177 -5.04 -8.38 0.67
C GLY A 177 -6.49 -8.56 1.12
N LYS A 178 -7.30 -9.15 0.26
CA LYS A 178 -8.71 -9.43 0.52
C LYS A 178 -9.03 -10.92 0.39
N LEU A 179 -10.04 -11.37 1.12
CA LEU A 179 -10.60 -12.70 1.00
C LEU A 179 -11.82 -12.62 0.08
N LYS A 180 -11.88 -13.43 -0.98
CA LYS A 180 -13.00 -13.50 -1.92
C LYS A 180 -13.46 -12.09 -2.41
N HIS A 181 -14.69 -11.71 -2.10
CA HIS A 181 -15.37 -10.49 -2.55
C HIS A 181 -15.38 -9.36 -1.52
N GLU A 182 -14.59 -9.46 -0.45
CA GLU A 182 -14.50 -8.41 0.56
C GLU A 182 -14.00 -7.09 -0.04
N ASP A 183 -14.46 -5.99 0.53
CA ASP A 183 -13.89 -4.68 0.26
C ASP A 183 -12.44 -4.63 0.78
N THR A 184 -11.63 -3.80 0.15
CA THR A 184 -10.25 -3.59 0.55
C THR A 184 -9.96 -2.11 0.77
N ASN A 185 -8.85 -1.84 1.45
CA ASN A 185 -8.34 -0.51 1.74
C ASN A 185 -7.00 -0.29 1.04
N LEU A 186 -6.50 0.94 1.11
CA LEU A 186 -5.08 1.19 0.85
C LEU A 186 -4.25 0.24 1.71
N ALA A 187 -3.13 -0.27 1.18
CA ALA A 187 -2.30 -1.19 1.95
C ALA A 187 -1.84 -0.55 3.26
N SER A 188 -1.84 -1.35 4.33
CA SER A 188 -1.28 -0.95 5.61
C SER A 188 0.24 -0.83 5.53
N SER A 189 0.84 0.03 6.35
CA SER A 189 2.30 0.12 6.47
C SER A 189 2.89 -1.21 6.91
N THR A 190 4.02 -1.59 6.32
CA THR A 190 4.77 -2.76 6.73
C THR A 190 5.67 -2.42 7.92
N LEU A 191 5.45 -3.05 9.05
CA LEU A 191 6.34 -2.93 10.21
C LEU A 191 7.46 -3.96 10.08
N LEU A 192 8.68 -3.46 9.97
CA LEU A 192 9.89 -4.28 10.01
C LEU A 192 10.32 -4.45 11.47
N ARG A 193 10.53 -5.69 11.92
CA ARG A 193 11.09 -5.95 13.24
C ARG A 193 12.59 -5.63 13.24
N ASP A 194 13.07 -5.09 14.34
CA ASP A 194 14.50 -4.87 14.55
C ASP A 194 15.26 -6.20 14.39
N GLY A 195 16.30 -6.21 13.57
CA GLY A 195 17.06 -7.41 13.25
C GLY A 195 16.48 -8.32 12.17
N ALA A 196 15.34 -8.01 11.58
CA ALA A 196 14.91 -8.69 10.37
C ALA A 196 15.90 -8.34 9.25
N ASN A 197 16.56 -9.38 8.70
CA ASN A 197 17.45 -9.24 7.56
C ASN A 197 16.71 -8.49 6.44
N LYS A 198 17.40 -7.56 5.76
CA LYS A 198 16.87 -6.77 4.63
C LYS A 198 16.41 -7.63 3.43
N GLU A 199 16.42 -8.94 3.56
CA GLU A 199 16.01 -9.93 2.58
C GLU A 199 14.57 -10.39 2.75
N ILE A 200 13.68 -9.48 3.18
CA ILE A 200 12.25 -9.79 3.15
C ILE A 200 11.80 -9.78 1.69
N LEU A 201 11.58 -10.97 1.15
CA LEU A 201 10.96 -11.13 -0.15
C LEU A 201 9.48 -10.77 -0.03
N GLY A 202 9.05 -9.73 -0.76
CA GLY A 202 7.67 -9.31 -0.73
C GLY A 202 7.47 -7.85 -1.13
N ILE A 203 6.38 -7.26 -0.66
CA ILE A 203 6.04 -5.86 -0.90
C ILE A 203 6.07 -5.12 0.44
N ILE A 204 6.95 -4.14 0.56
CA ILE A 204 7.09 -3.28 1.72
C ILE A 204 6.35 -1.97 1.42
N VAL A 205 5.37 -1.64 2.25
CA VAL A 205 4.55 -0.44 2.09
C VAL A 205 4.90 0.58 3.17
N SER A 206 5.11 1.82 2.76
CA SER A 206 5.34 2.94 3.67
C SER A 206 4.63 4.20 3.19
N TYR A 207 4.41 5.14 4.10
CA TYR A 207 3.71 6.39 3.83
C TYR A 207 4.52 7.59 4.31
N LYS A 208 4.41 8.68 3.56
CA LYS A 208 4.94 9.98 3.95
C LYS A 208 3.98 11.10 3.56
N VAL A 209 3.89 12.10 4.40
CA VAL A 209 3.34 13.40 4.01
C VAL A 209 4.46 14.23 3.44
N LYS A 210 4.26 14.79 2.25
CA LYS A 210 5.16 15.76 1.65
C LYS A 210 4.52 17.13 1.64
N VAL A 211 5.19 18.11 2.25
CA VAL A 211 4.86 19.53 2.18
C VAL A 211 5.83 20.21 1.24
N LYS A 212 5.32 20.91 0.23
CA LYS A 212 6.11 21.54 -0.81
C LYS A 212 5.66 23.00 -0.98
N LEU A 213 6.62 23.92 -0.90
CA LEU A 213 6.43 25.33 -1.18
C LEU A 213 6.82 25.64 -2.62
N VAL A 214 5.90 26.25 -3.38
CA VAL A 214 6.17 26.75 -4.72
C VAL A 214 6.54 28.23 -4.63
N VAL A 215 7.81 28.52 -4.85
CA VAL A 215 8.35 29.88 -4.69
C VAL A 215 8.37 30.60 -6.03
N SER A 216 8.03 31.89 -6.04
CA SER A 216 8.07 32.75 -7.24
C SER A 216 9.48 32.84 -7.80
N ARG A 217 9.60 32.81 -9.12
CA ARG A 217 10.84 33.18 -9.81
C ARG A 217 11.03 34.69 -9.64
N GLY A 218 12.04 35.10 -8.90
CA GLY A 218 12.40 36.53 -8.80
C GLY A 218 13.25 36.95 -10.00
N GLY A 219 12.87 38.02 -10.69
CA GLY A 219 13.64 38.63 -11.73
C GLY A 219 13.10 38.44 -13.15
N PRO A 220 13.49 39.31 -14.10
CA PRO A 220 13.16 39.14 -15.51
C PRO A 220 13.77 37.84 -16.03
N VAL A 221 13.04 37.15 -16.91
CA VAL A 221 13.39 35.84 -17.50
C VAL A 221 14.60 36.01 -18.45
N LEU A 222 15.77 36.36 -17.93
CA LEU A 222 16.98 36.51 -18.74
C LEU A 222 17.75 35.17 -18.91
N TYR A 223 17.43 34.15 -18.10
CA TYR A 223 18.05 32.85 -18.20
C TYR A 223 16.97 31.75 -18.10
N PRO A 224 16.51 31.22 -19.25
CA PRO A 224 15.63 30.05 -19.26
C PRO A 224 16.44 28.82 -18.86
N GLY A 225 16.44 28.44 -17.62
CA GLY A 225 17.18 27.27 -17.10
C GLY A 225 17.43 27.27 -15.60
N ILE A 226 17.35 28.42 -14.93
CA ILE A 226 17.43 28.45 -13.47
C ILE A 226 16.05 28.12 -12.90
N SER A 227 15.84 26.83 -12.65
CA SER A 227 14.68 26.36 -11.89
C SER A 227 14.72 26.98 -10.50
N CYS A 228 13.71 27.74 -10.15
CA CYS A 228 13.48 28.08 -8.75
C CYS A 228 13.22 26.75 -8.03
N SER A 229 14.19 26.29 -7.26
CA SER A 229 14.07 24.99 -6.58
C SER A 229 13.02 25.13 -5.49
N ASP A 230 11.95 24.37 -5.65
CA ASP A 230 10.92 24.23 -4.63
C ASP A 230 11.53 23.77 -3.30
N VAL A 231 10.97 24.25 -2.20
CA VAL A 231 11.37 23.86 -0.85
C VAL A 231 10.38 22.81 -0.35
N ALA A 232 10.86 21.68 0.13
CA ALA A 232 9.99 20.61 0.57
C ALA A 232 10.57 19.83 1.75
N VAL A 233 9.67 19.33 2.61
CA VAL A 233 9.96 18.38 3.68
C VAL A 233 9.08 17.15 3.54
N GLU A 234 9.54 16.02 4.08
CA GLU A 234 8.80 14.76 4.12
C GLU A 234 8.69 14.26 5.55
N LEU A 235 7.49 13.87 5.94
CA LEU A 235 7.12 13.40 7.27
C LEU A 235 6.68 11.93 7.16
N PRO A 236 7.49 10.96 7.58
CA PRO A 236 7.08 9.56 7.60
C PRO A 236 6.01 9.32 8.67
N PHE A 237 5.05 8.46 8.36
CA PHE A 237 4.02 8.03 9.30
C PHE A 237 3.57 6.61 9.00
N THR A 238 2.82 6.02 9.92
CA THR A 238 2.29 4.66 9.84
C THR A 238 0.79 4.70 9.62
N LEU A 239 0.30 4.00 8.58
CA LEU A 239 -1.12 3.81 8.30
C LEU A 239 -1.48 2.35 8.50
N MET A 240 -2.35 2.02 9.46
CA MET A 240 -2.64 0.64 9.85
C MET A 240 -4.08 0.48 10.34
N HIS A 241 -4.47 -0.79 10.54
CA HIS A 241 -5.67 -1.13 11.28
C HIS A 241 -5.38 -1.14 12.79
N PRO A 242 -6.34 -0.70 13.63
CA PRO A 242 -6.23 -0.87 15.08
C PRO A 242 -6.22 -2.36 15.43
N LYS A 243 -5.49 -2.71 16.49
CA LYS A 243 -5.57 -4.06 17.05
C LYS A 243 -7.00 -4.36 17.49
N PRO A 244 -7.61 -5.48 17.05
CA PRO A 244 -8.92 -5.87 17.53
C PRO A 244 -8.90 -5.95 19.05
N LYS A 245 -9.91 -5.38 19.71
CA LYS A 245 -10.11 -5.67 21.13
C LYS A 245 -10.40 -7.16 21.21
N GLU A 246 -9.54 -7.91 21.89
CA GLU A 246 -9.88 -9.26 22.30
C GLU A 246 -11.15 -9.11 23.14
N GLU A 247 -12.29 -9.46 22.58
CA GLU A 247 -13.43 -9.81 23.41
C GLU A 247 -12.92 -11.03 24.18
N LEU A 248 -12.58 -10.79 25.45
CA LEU A 248 -12.48 -11.82 26.45
C LEU A 248 -13.88 -12.42 26.55
N ALA A 249 -14.23 -13.27 25.60
CA ALA A 249 -15.24 -14.28 25.79
C ALA A 249 -14.66 -15.22 26.85
N HIS A 250 -14.72 -14.79 28.13
CA HIS A 250 -14.90 -15.73 29.21
C HIS A 250 -16.21 -16.46 28.89
N ARG A 251 -16.14 -17.45 28.03
CA ARG A 251 -17.02 -18.57 28.14
C ARG A 251 -16.59 -19.27 29.43
N ASP A 252 -17.25 -18.89 30.53
CA ASP A 252 -17.44 -19.79 31.63
C ASP A 252 -18.12 -21.04 31.02
N VAL A 253 -17.30 -22.00 30.64
CA VAL A 253 -17.76 -23.33 30.27
C VAL A 253 -18.11 -23.97 31.59
N PRO A 254 -19.39 -24.19 31.90
CA PRO A 254 -19.74 -25.06 33.04
C PRO A 254 -19.16 -26.43 32.68
N GLU A 255 -18.33 -26.92 33.54
CA GLU A 255 -17.84 -28.30 33.51
C GLU A 255 -19.03 -29.24 33.76
N ASN A 256 -19.84 -29.52 32.73
CA ASN A 256 -20.73 -30.70 32.68
C ASN A 256 -21.24 -30.90 31.26
N GLU A 257 -20.63 -31.86 30.60
CA GLU A 257 -21.15 -32.85 29.66
C GLU A 257 -22.34 -32.43 28.76
N ALA A 258 -22.05 -31.85 27.61
CA ALA A 258 -22.83 -32.10 26.40
C ALA A 258 -21.86 -32.39 25.26
N PRO A 259 -22.15 -33.30 24.32
CA PRO A 259 -21.29 -33.61 23.21
C PRO A 259 -21.10 -32.32 22.39
N ILE A 260 -19.84 -31.95 22.15
CA ILE A 260 -19.49 -30.86 21.29
C ILE A 260 -20.06 -31.16 19.91
N ASP A 261 -21.10 -30.45 19.54
CA ASP A 261 -21.64 -30.47 18.18
C ASP A 261 -20.54 -29.91 17.26
N THR A 262 -19.91 -30.81 16.52
CA THR A 262 -18.82 -30.49 15.58
C THR A 262 -19.31 -29.79 14.32
N ASN A 263 -20.56 -29.39 14.24
CA ASN A 263 -21.17 -28.68 13.12
C ASN A 263 -21.08 -27.14 13.27
N LEU A 264 -19.94 -26.61 13.72
CA LEU A 264 -19.68 -25.14 13.73
C LEU A 264 -19.21 -24.59 12.39
N ILE A 265 -19.32 -25.36 11.32
CA ILE A 265 -19.25 -24.84 9.95
C ILE A 265 -20.66 -25.07 9.38
N GLU A 266 -21.53 -24.10 9.58
CA GLU A 266 -22.67 -23.97 8.70
C GLU A 266 -22.11 -23.61 7.29
N LEU A 267 -21.85 -24.65 6.53
CA LEU A 267 -21.69 -24.56 5.08
C LEU A 267 -23.06 -24.17 4.56
N ASP A 268 -23.21 -22.93 4.20
CA ASP A 268 -24.36 -22.46 3.43
C ASP A 268 -24.30 -23.17 2.07
N THR A 269 -24.93 -24.34 2.00
CA THR A 269 -24.84 -25.28 0.87
C THR A 269 -25.47 -24.73 -0.41
N ASN A 270 -26.11 -23.56 -0.37
CA ASN A 270 -26.71 -22.95 -1.54
C ASN A 270 -25.80 -21.97 -2.32
N ASP A 271 -24.72 -21.47 -1.70
CA ASP A 271 -23.81 -20.54 -2.37
C ASP A 271 -22.45 -21.17 -2.74
N ASP A 272 -22.06 -22.26 -2.09
CA ASP A 272 -20.73 -22.87 -2.28
C ASP A 272 -20.60 -23.68 -3.59
N ASP A 273 -21.67 -24.22 -4.14
CA ASP A 273 -21.62 -24.97 -5.40
C ASP A 273 -21.36 -24.06 -6.61
N ILE A 274 -21.83 -22.82 -6.58
CA ILE A 274 -21.64 -21.85 -7.68
C ILE A 274 -20.20 -21.30 -7.64
N VAL A 275 -19.63 -21.04 -6.46
CA VAL A 275 -18.28 -20.50 -6.30
C VAL A 275 -17.22 -21.53 -6.69
N PHE A 276 -17.43 -22.82 -6.41
CA PHE A 276 -16.49 -23.88 -6.82
C PHE A 276 -16.49 -24.11 -8.34
N GLU A 277 -17.65 -24.05 -8.99
CA GLU A 277 -17.72 -24.18 -10.44
C GLU A 277 -17.05 -23.02 -11.17
N ASP A 278 -17.20 -21.78 -10.72
CA ASP A 278 -16.58 -20.61 -11.34
C ASP A 278 -15.05 -20.64 -11.24
N PHE A 279 -14.47 -21.04 -10.10
CA PHE A 279 -13.05 -21.25 -9.98
C PHE A 279 -12.52 -22.38 -10.86
N ALA A 280 -13.26 -23.46 -11.00
CA ALA A 280 -12.91 -24.56 -11.88
C ALA A 280 -12.97 -24.13 -13.36
N ARG A 281 -13.95 -23.34 -13.75
CA ARG A 281 -14.12 -22.82 -15.13
C ARG A 281 -13.06 -21.78 -15.49
N GLN A 282 -12.69 -20.89 -14.59
CA GLN A 282 -11.63 -19.90 -14.82
C GLN A 282 -10.25 -20.60 -15.01
N ARG A 283 -9.96 -21.65 -14.24
CA ARG A 283 -8.73 -22.42 -14.44
C ARG A 283 -8.71 -23.23 -15.73
N LEU A 284 -9.86 -23.70 -16.20
CA LEU A 284 -9.96 -24.42 -17.47
C LEU A 284 -9.78 -23.49 -18.68
N LYS A 285 -10.20 -22.20 -18.57
CA LYS A 285 -9.92 -21.18 -19.57
C LYS A 285 -8.42 -20.86 -19.64
N GLY A 286 -7.78 -20.57 -18.50
CA GLY A 286 -6.35 -20.27 -18.47
C GLY A 286 -5.45 -21.43 -18.97
N MET A 287 -5.85 -22.68 -18.77
CA MET A 287 -5.11 -23.85 -19.29
C MET A 287 -5.30 -24.08 -20.80
N LYS A 288 -6.36 -23.52 -21.41
CA LYS A 288 -6.54 -23.59 -22.86
C LYS A 288 -5.73 -22.53 -23.58
N ASP A 289 -5.62 -21.35 -22.97
CA ASP A 289 -4.83 -20.25 -23.53
C ASP A 289 -3.32 -20.56 -23.53
N ASP A 290 -2.80 -21.23 -22.48
CA ASP A 290 -1.40 -21.68 -22.42
C ASP A 290 -1.03 -22.77 -23.44
N LYS A 291 -2.01 -23.46 -24.04
CA LYS A 291 -1.76 -24.44 -25.08
C LYS A 291 -1.84 -23.89 -26.51
N GLU A 292 -2.60 -22.82 -26.71
CA GLU A 292 -2.70 -22.16 -28.01
C GLU A 292 -1.46 -21.30 -28.29
N ASP A 293 -0.85 -20.71 -27.23
CA ASP A 293 0.39 -19.92 -27.37
C ASP A 293 1.64 -20.79 -27.69
N GLU A 294 1.65 -22.07 -27.35
CA GLU A 294 2.77 -22.98 -27.70
C GLU A 294 2.74 -23.45 -29.17
N GLU A 295 1.58 -23.43 -29.84
CA GLU A 295 1.48 -23.83 -31.25
C GLU A 295 1.79 -22.69 -32.26
N GLU A 296 1.69 -21.41 -31.83
CA GLU A 296 2.01 -20.29 -32.75
C GLU A 296 3.51 -19.94 -32.84
N GLN A 297 4.37 -20.48 -31.98
CA GLN A 297 5.82 -20.19 -32.02
C GLN A 297 6.64 -21.06 -32.97
N THR A 298 6.04 -21.96 -33.77
CA THR A 298 6.77 -22.83 -34.70
C THR A 298 6.78 -22.38 -36.16
N ASN A 299 6.19 -21.24 -36.51
CA ASN A 299 6.22 -20.70 -37.87
C ASN A 299 7.02 -19.40 -37.99
N SER A 300 8.35 -19.51 -37.99
CA SER A 300 9.22 -18.43 -38.45
C SER A 300 9.34 -18.49 -39.99
N PRO A 301 9.10 -17.38 -40.70
CA PRO A 301 9.35 -17.34 -42.14
C PRO A 301 10.85 -17.33 -42.43
N GLN A 302 11.29 -18.25 -43.27
CA GLN A 302 12.63 -18.23 -43.87
C GLN A 302 12.79 -16.94 -44.68
N LEU A 303 13.80 -16.16 -44.38
CA LEU A 303 14.33 -15.12 -45.27
C LEU A 303 14.93 -15.79 -46.50
N ASN A 304 14.34 -15.54 -47.68
CA ASN A 304 14.97 -15.78 -48.95
C ASN A 304 15.82 -14.57 -49.35
N ASP A 305 17.11 -14.79 -49.46
CA ASP A 305 18.06 -13.93 -50.15
C ASP A 305 17.67 -13.74 -51.64
N ARG A 306 17.53 -12.49 -52.00
CA ARG A 306 17.95 -11.94 -53.32
C ARG A 306 18.12 -10.42 -53.24
#